data_225054249a2e683b8be29ec0e551d566
#
_entry.id   225054249a2e683b8be29ec0e551d566
#
_cell.length_a   1.000
_cell.length_b   1.000
_cell.length_c   1.000
_cell.angle_alpha   90.00
_cell.angle_beta   90.00
_cell.angle_gamma   90.00
#
_symmetry.space_group_name_H-M   'P 1'
#
loop_
_entity.id
_entity.type
_entity.pdbx_description
1 polymer ?
#
loop_
_entity_poly.entity_id
_entity_poly.type
_entity_poly.pdbx_seq_one_letter_code
_entity_poly.pdbx_strand_id
1 'polypeptide(L)'
;MKMQMKNSRLVVTGMGAVTPIGIGVDAYWNNLVQGVCGVDAITRFDTENLPVKIAAEVKDFDPLAFMPKKLTREMDVFMQYGYAAAMEAIDMAGGDDIASPERMGITVGTALGGIAPIGETQDGISTGLHKKVSPRFVPKIIGNEAAAQVAIQKGYRGPSLTVSTACSSGGDAISTACMMLLSGQADAVLAMGTESALSPLFILGLSSAH
;
A
#
# COMPACT_ATOMS: atom_id res chain seq x y z
N MET A 1 -10.65 33.43 3.80
CA MET A 1 -10.61 32.99 2.39
C MET A 1 -11.72 31.95 2.19
N LYS A 2 -12.78 32.24 1.44
CA LYS A 2 -13.82 31.26 1.15
C LYS A 2 -13.23 30.28 0.11
N MET A 3 -12.99 29.04 0.51
CA MET A 3 -12.60 27.98 -0.42
C MET A 3 -13.82 27.67 -1.32
N GLN A 4 -13.73 28.03 -2.58
CA GLN A 4 -14.80 27.80 -3.54
C GLN A 4 -14.55 26.40 -4.14
N MET A 5 -15.36 25.43 -3.77
CA MET A 5 -15.28 24.10 -4.37
C MET A 5 -15.61 24.20 -5.87
N LYS A 6 -14.76 23.61 -6.69
CA LYS A 6 -15.03 23.50 -8.13
C LYS A 6 -16.25 22.59 -8.34
N ASN A 7 -17.24 23.05 -9.07
CA ASN A 7 -18.34 22.21 -9.54
C ASN A 7 -17.85 21.39 -10.75
N SER A 8 -16.96 20.43 -10.50
CA SER A 8 -16.27 19.63 -11.53
C SER A 8 -16.57 18.15 -11.34
N ARG A 9 -16.73 17.44 -12.46
CA ARG A 9 -16.77 15.96 -12.44
C ARG A 9 -15.34 15.47 -12.19
N LEU A 10 -15.21 14.53 -11.24
CA LEU A 10 -13.99 13.77 -11.04
C LEU A 10 -14.09 12.46 -11.83
N VAL A 11 -12.97 12.03 -12.38
CA VAL A 11 -12.88 10.80 -13.18
C VAL A 11 -11.71 9.96 -12.72
N VAL A 12 -11.83 8.65 -12.84
CA VAL A 12 -10.70 7.71 -12.67
C VAL A 12 -10.07 7.54 -14.04
N THR A 13 -8.78 7.80 -14.15
CA THR A 13 -8.00 7.72 -15.39
C THR A 13 -7.12 6.48 -15.46
N GLY A 14 -6.81 5.87 -14.31
CA GLY A 14 -6.03 4.66 -14.25
C GLY A 14 -6.29 3.89 -12.95
N MET A 15 -6.04 2.61 -12.98
CA MET A 15 -6.19 1.69 -11.86
C MET A 15 -4.98 0.75 -11.81
N GLY A 16 -4.67 0.24 -10.64
CA GLY A 16 -3.64 -0.77 -10.44
C GLY A 16 -4.01 -1.68 -9.27
N ALA A 17 -3.61 -2.94 -9.35
CA ALA A 17 -3.99 -3.94 -8.37
C ALA A 17 -2.85 -4.91 -8.06
N VAL A 18 -2.61 -5.15 -6.76
CA VAL A 18 -1.79 -6.26 -6.26
C VAL A 18 -2.60 -6.96 -5.18
N THR A 19 -3.11 -8.13 -5.50
CA THR A 19 -4.06 -8.86 -4.66
C THR A 19 -3.75 -10.35 -4.59
N PRO A 20 -4.27 -11.09 -3.59
CA PRO A 20 -4.13 -12.54 -3.52
C PRO A 20 -4.69 -13.32 -4.71
N ILE A 21 -5.57 -12.72 -5.50
CA ILE A 21 -6.17 -13.34 -6.68
C ILE A 21 -5.68 -12.75 -8.00
N GLY A 22 -4.68 -11.87 -7.99
CA GLY A 22 -4.07 -11.35 -9.21
C GLY A 22 -3.17 -10.17 -8.97
N ILE A 23 -2.08 -10.14 -9.70
CA ILE A 23 -1.15 -9.01 -9.82
C ILE A 23 -1.44 -8.36 -11.17
N GLY A 24 -1.83 -7.09 -11.14
CA GLY A 24 -2.37 -6.35 -12.26
C GLY A 24 -3.91 -6.39 -12.32
N VAL A 25 -4.51 -5.30 -12.83
CA VAL A 25 -5.97 -5.12 -12.90
C VAL A 25 -6.65 -6.21 -13.71
N ASP A 26 -6.09 -6.59 -14.85
CA ASP A 26 -6.67 -7.60 -15.74
C ASP A 26 -6.71 -8.98 -15.07
N ALA A 27 -5.61 -9.39 -14.44
CA ALA A 27 -5.56 -10.67 -13.72
C ALA A 27 -6.52 -10.67 -12.52
N TYR A 28 -6.51 -9.60 -11.74
CA TYR A 28 -7.44 -9.42 -10.63
C TYR A 28 -8.90 -9.51 -11.09
N TRP A 29 -9.29 -8.75 -12.12
CA TRP A 29 -10.66 -8.72 -12.62
C TRP A 29 -11.11 -10.06 -13.17
N ASN A 30 -10.29 -10.70 -14.01
CA ASN A 30 -10.61 -12.01 -14.59
C ASN A 30 -10.84 -13.08 -13.51
N ASN A 31 -9.99 -13.11 -12.48
CA ASN A 31 -10.13 -14.07 -11.39
C ASN A 31 -11.31 -13.73 -10.48
N LEU A 32 -11.59 -12.44 -10.27
CA LEU A 32 -12.73 -11.98 -9.47
C LEU A 32 -14.06 -12.43 -10.09
N VAL A 33 -14.25 -12.21 -11.41
CA VAL A 33 -15.49 -12.60 -12.09
C VAL A 33 -15.68 -14.11 -12.21
N GLN A 34 -14.59 -14.88 -12.13
CA GLN A 34 -14.60 -16.34 -12.10
C GLN A 34 -14.83 -16.90 -10.67
N GLY A 35 -14.89 -16.04 -9.66
CA GLY A 35 -15.05 -16.46 -8.26
C GLY A 35 -13.83 -17.16 -7.66
N VAL A 36 -12.62 -16.88 -8.16
CA VAL A 36 -11.38 -17.44 -7.62
C VAL A 36 -11.22 -17.00 -6.17
N CYS A 37 -11.00 -17.97 -5.28
CA CYS A 37 -10.71 -17.72 -3.87
C CYS A 37 -9.20 -17.61 -3.65
N GLY A 38 -8.76 -16.48 -3.08
CA GLY A 38 -7.35 -16.27 -2.72
C GLY A 38 -6.98 -16.75 -1.31
N VAL A 39 -7.94 -17.28 -0.53
CA VAL A 39 -7.68 -17.80 0.81
C VAL A 39 -7.16 -19.23 0.71
N ASP A 40 -6.01 -19.48 1.33
CA ASP A 40 -5.33 -20.77 1.33
C ASP A 40 -4.48 -20.91 2.61
N ALA A 41 -3.78 -22.02 2.78
CA ALA A 41 -2.83 -22.21 3.87
C ALA A 41 -1.75 -21.11 3.86
N ILE A 42 -1.45 -20.57 5.03
CA ILE A 42 -0.38 -19.58 5.21
C ILE A 42 0.97 -20.24 4.92
N THR A 43 1.78 -19.61 4.06
CA THR A 43 3.10 -20.12 3.68
C THR A 43 4.25 -19.22 4.14
N ARG A 44 3.98 -17.99 4.55
CA ARG A 44 5.00 -16.99 4.90
C ARG A 44 5.73 -17.26 6.21
N PHE A 45 5.08 -17.99 7.13
CA PHE A 45 5.62 -18.31 8.45
C PHE A 45 5.00 -19.61 8.98
N ASP A 46 5.63 -20.18 10.00
CA ASP A 46 5.11 -21.38 10.67
C ASP A 46 3.81 -21.07 11.41
N THR A 47 2.79 -21.90 11.16
CA THR A 47 1.45 -21.77 11.75
C THR A 47 1.10 -22.88 12.74
N GLU A 48 2.05 -23.76 13.10
CA GLU A 48 1.78 -24.93 13.94
C GLU A 48 1.05 -24.56 15.24
N ASN A 49 1.53 -23.49 15.89
CA ASN A 49 1.01 -23.02 17.18
C ASN A 49 0.01 -21.86 17.04
N LEU A 50 -0.52 -21.58 15.85
CA LEU A 50 -1.49 -20.53 15.64
C LEU A 50 -2.92 -21.08 15.55
N PRO A 51 -3.93 -20.36 16.08
CA PRO A 51 -5.34 -20.78 16.02
C PRO A 51 -5.92 -20.72 14.60
N VAL A 52 -5.39 -19.85 13.75
CA VAL A 52 -5.77 -19.67 12.33
C VAL A 52 -4.57 -19.98 11.44
N LYS A 53 -4.79 -20.83 10.43
CA LYS A 53 -3.76 -21.37 9.54
C LYS A 53 -3.96 -21.00 8.09
N ILE A 54 -5.01 -20.21 7.80
CA ILE A 54 -5.37 -19.78 6.46
C ILE A 54 -5.38 -18.27 6.35
N ALA A 55 -4.98 -17.75 5.20
CA ALA A 55 -5.07 -16.33 4.88
C ALA A 55 -5.06 -16.13 3.36
N ALA A 56 -5.39 -14.93 2.92
CA ALA A 56 -5.24 -14.52 1.54
C ALA A 56 -3.87 -13.85 1.36
N GLU A 57 -2.88 -14.62 0.91
CA GLU A 57 -1.52 -14.16 0.64
C GLU A 57 -1.38 -13.73 -0.82
N VAL A 58 -0.67 -12.64 -1.07
CA VAL A 58 -0.18 -12.34 -2.43
C VAL A 58 0.97 -13.30 -2.72
N LYS A 59 0.72 -14.25 -3.62
CA LYS A 59 1.70 -15.25 -4.08
C LYS A 59 2.41 -14.75 -5.35
N ASP A 60 3.61 -15.23 -5.58
CA ASP A 60 4.39 -14.99 -6.82
C ASP A 60 4.69 -13.50 -7.11
N PHE A 61 4.67 -12.64 -6.11
CA PHE A 61 5.06 -11.26 -6.25
C PHE A 61 6.58 -11.12 -6.29
N ASP A 62 7.10 -10.82 -7.48
CA ASP A 62 8.50 -10.42 -7.64
C ASP A 62 8.63 -8.89 -7.67
N PRO A 63 9.12 -8.26 -6.60
CA PRO A 63 9.28 -6.81 -6.58
C PRO A 63 10.26 -6.29 -7.63
N LEU A 64 11.19 -7.13 -8.13
CA LEU A 64 12.16 -6.73 -9.16
C LEU A 64 11.52 -6.50 -10.53
N ALA A 65 10.32 -7.03 -10.77
CA ALA A 65 9.54 -6.73 -11.95
C ALA A 65 9.00 -5.28 -11.97
N PHE A 66 8.88 -4.66 -10.81
CA PHE A 66 8.24 -3.34 -10.65
C PHE A 66 9.21 -2.24 -10.20
N MET A 67 10.31 -2.59 -9.57
CA MET A 67 11.23 -1.61 -8.98
C MET A 67 12.68 -2.10 -8.91
N PRO A 68 13.66 -1.17 -8.92
CA PRO A 68 15.06 -1.54 -8.77
C PRO A 68 15.37 -2.22 -7.43
N LYS A 69 16.33 -3.14 -7.41
CA LYS A 69 16.80 -3.86 -6.21
C LYS A 69 17.15 -2.95 -5.02
N LYS A 70 17.65 -1.76 -5.27
CA LYS A 70 17.93 -0.78 -4.21
C LYS A 70 16.64 -0.40 -3.50
N LEU A 71 15.59 -0.11 -4.26
CA LEU A 71 14.30 0.34 -3.73
C LEU A 71 13.59 -0.76 -2.95
N THR A 72 13.67 -2.03 -3.40
CA THR A 72 13.07 -3.16 -2.66
C THR A 72 13.65 -3.33 -1.25
N ARG A 73 14.90 -2.92 -1.03
CA ARG A 73 15.55 -2.98 0.29
C ARG A 73 15.13 -1.84 1.22
N GLU A 74 14.73 -0.71 0.65
CA GLU A 74 14.27 0.47 1.40
C GLU A 74 12.80 0.32 1.84
N MET A 75 12.01 -0.42 1.08
CA MET A 75 10.57 -0.62 1.30
C MET A 75 10.26 -1.87 2.11
N ASP A 76 9.23 -1.79 2.94
CA ASP A 76 8.51 -2.97 3.42
C ASP A 76 7.52 -3.48 2.37
N VAL A 77 6.98 -4.68 2.58
CA VAL A 77 6.12 -5.36 1.61
C VAL A 77 4.85 -4.55 1.28
N PHE A 78 4.21 -3.92 2.29
CA PHE A 78 3.04 -3.08 2.02
C PHE A 78 3.35 -1.91 1.07
N MET A 79 4.54 -1.31 1.22
CA MET A 79 4.98 -0.25 0.30
C MET A 79 5.27 -0.78 -1.10
N GLN A 80 5.84 -1.99 -1.20
CA GLN A 80 6.14 -2.63 -2.50
C GLN A 80 4.84 -2.93 -3.26
N TYR A 81 3.80 -3.43 -2.58
CA TYR A 81 2.49 -3.66 -3.19
C TYR A 81 1.85 -2.36 -3.66
N GLY A 82 1.82 -1.34 -2.79
CA GLY A 82 1.30 -0.03 -3.15
C GLY A 82 2.04 0.61 -4.32
N TYR A 83 3.37 0.51 -4.32
CA TYR A 83 4.21 1.03 -5.40
C TYR A 83 3.93 0.32 -6.74
N ALA A 84 3.87 -1.01 -6.76
CA ALA A 84 3.59 -1.77 -7.97
C ALA A 84 2.22 -1.42 -8.56
N ALA A 85 1.18 -1.39 -7.72
CA ALA A 85 -0.16 -0.95 -8.14
C ALA A 85 -0.18 0.52 -8.62
N ALA A 86 0.57 1.39 -7.95
CA ALA A 86 0.70 2.79 -8.35
C ALA A 86 1.32 2.95 -9.75
N MET A 87 2.37 2.17 -10.06
CA MET A 87 2.99 2.22 -11.39
C MET A 87 2.01 1.80 -12.50
N GLU A 88 1.26 0.71 -12.29
CA GLU A 88 0.22 0.27 -13.22
C GLU A 88 -0.86 1.35 -13.43
N ALA A 89 -1.35 1.96 -12.33
CA ALA A 89 -2.34 3.03 -12.41
C ALA A 89 -1.85 4.26 -13.17
N ILE A 90 -0.59 4.65 -12.98
CA ILE A 90 0.04 5.78 -13.67
C ILE A 90 0.18 5.46 -15.16
N ASP A 91 0.66 4.27 -15.51
CA ASP A 91 0.82 3.85 -16.91
C ASP A 91 -0.55 3.79 -17.62
N MET A 92 -1.58 3.24 -16.99
CA MET A 92 -2.95 3.21 -17.53
C MET A 92 -3.50 4.63 -17.74
N ALA A 93 -3.14 5.58 -16.88
CA ALA A 93 -3.58 6.97 -16.98
C ALA A 93 -2.85 7.77 -18.08
N GLY A 94 -1.87 7.19 -18.76
CA GLY A 94 -1.09 7.85 -19.82
C GLY A 94 0.30 8.32 -19.38
N GLY A 95 0.78 7.89 -18.21
CA GLY A 95 2.11 8.19 -17.71
C GLY A 95 2.16 9.40 -16.77
N ASP A 96 3.34 10.02 -16.68
CA ASP A 96 3.62 11.07 -15.69
C ASP A 96 3.13 12.48 -16.09
N ASP A 97 2.75 12.69 -17.35
CA ASP A 97 2.39 14.00 -17.91
C ASP A 97 0.92 14.42 -17.66
N ILE A 98 0.24 13.80 -16.70
CA ILE A 98 -1.18 14.06 -16.37
C ILE A 98 -1.37 15.47 -15.81
N ALA A 99 -0.42 15.92 -14.99
CA ALA A 99 -0.37 17.26 -14.40
C ALA A 99 1.07 17.65 -14.09
N SER A 100 1.32 18.94 -13.83
CA SER A 100 2.65 19.33 -13.38
C SER A 100 3.02 18.69 -12.04
N PRO A 101 4.31 18.45 -11.77
CA PRO A 101 4.74 17.79 -10.51
C PRO A 101 4.19 18.45 -9.24
N GLU A 102 4.07 19.77 -9.23
CA GLU A 102 3.54 20.56 -8.11
C GLU A 102 2.02 20.40 -7.93
N ARG A 103 1.34 19.87 -8.95
CA ARG A 103 -0.10 19.65 -8.99
C ARG A 103 -0.49 18.17 -8.93
N MET A 104 0.51 17.26 -8.88
CA MET A 104 0.33 15.83 -8.65
C MET A 104 0.31 15.56 -7.15
N GLY A 105 -0.89 15.22 -6.61
CA GLY A 105 -1.05 14.82 -5.21
C GLY A 105 -1.00 13.30 -5.02
N ILE A 106 -0.79 12.86 -3.79
CA ILE A 106 -0.87 11.46 -3.38
C ILE A 106 -1.67 11.34 -2.09
N THR A 107 -2.57 10.36 -2.03
CA THR A 107 -3.22 9.94 -0.78
C THR A 107 -3.01 8.46 -0.58
N VAL A 108 -2.63 8.06 0.63
CA VAL A 108 -2.46 6.64 1.00
C VAL A 108 -3.35 6.31 2.18
N GLY A 109 -4.07 5.21 2.07
CA GLY A 109 -4.79 4.59 3.17
C GLY A 109 -4.07 3.33 3.63
N THR A 110 -3.69 3.26 4.89
CA THR A 110 -3.13 2.07 5.54
C THR A 110 -3.53 2.06 7.01
N ALA A 111 -3.87 0.90 7.53
CA ALA A 111 -4.27 0.76 8.93
C ALA A 111 -3.05 0.61 9.84
N LEU A 112 -2.09 -0.20 9.45
CA LEU A 112 -0.99 -0.66 10.29
C LEU A 112 0.40 -0.34 9.73
N GLY A 113 0.49 -0.03 8.45
CA GLY A 113 1.77 0.18 7.78
C GLY A 113 2.69 -1.05 7.93
N GLY A 114 3.94 -0.83 8.30
CA GLY A 114 4.95 -1.87 8.46
C GLY A 114 4.90 -2.61 9.80
N ILE A 115 3.79 -3.25 10.13
CA ILE A 115 3.68 -4.01 11.40
C ILE A 115 4.56 -5.26 11.44
N ALA A 116 4.77 -5.93 10.31
CA ALA A 116 5.59 -7.14 10.25
C ALA A 116 7.05 -6.88 10.65
N PRO A 117 7.76 -5.86 10.12
CA PRO A 117 9.09 -5.48 10.59
C PRO A 117 9.18 -5.15 12.08
N ILE A 118 8.10 -4.68 12.70
CA ILE A 118 8.08 -4.42 14.15
C ILE A 118 8.20 -5.74 14.91
N GLY A 119 7.35 -6.71 14.59
CA GLY A 119 7.37 -8.05 15.21
C GLY A 119 8.71 -8.75 15.01
N GLU A 120 9.19 -8.84 13.78
CA GLU A 120 10.47 -9.47 13.43
C GLU A 120 11.67 -8.83 14.15
N THR A 121 11.69 -7.50 14.24
CA THR A 121 12.77 -6.78 14.93
C THR A 121 12.71 -7.03 16.44
N GLN A 122 11.53 -7.01 17.04
CA GLN A 122 11.35 -7.27 18.47
C GLN A 122 11.74 -8.70 18.82
N ASP A 123 11.35 -9.68 18.02
CA ASP A 123 11.72 -11.09 18.21
C ASP A 123 13.25 -11.25 18.11
N GLY A 124 13.85 -10.64 17.11
CA GLY A 124 15.31 -10.64 16.97
C GLY A 124 16.04 -10.05 18.18
N ILE A 125 15.54 -8.96 18.76
CA ILE A 125 16.08 -8.36 19.98
C ILE A 125 15.93 -9.33 21.17
N SER A 126 14.73 -9.88 21.36
CA SER A 126 14.38 -10.75 22.49
C SER A 126 15.15 -12.05 22.49
N THR A 127 15.46 -12.58 21.31
CA THR A 127 16.25 -13.81 21.14
C THR A 127 17.76 -13.56 21.07
N GLY A 128 18.20 -12.30 21.12
CA GLY A 128 19.61 -11.93 21.00
C GLY A 128 20.21 -12.07 19.60
N LEU A 129 19.38 -12.34 18.58
CA LEU A 129 19.82 -12.46 17.18
C LEU A 129 20.19 -11.10 16.58
N HIS A 130 19.54 -10.03 17.03
CA HIS A 130 19.82 -8.68 16.58
C HIS A 130 20.61 -7.89 17.62
N LYS A 131 21.87 -7.66 17.33
CA LYS A 131 22.71 -6.74 18.14
C LYS A 131 22.48 -5.27 17.80
N LYS A 132 21.90 -4.99 16.62
CA LYS A 132 21.62 -3.63 16.14
C LYS A 132 20.36 -3.65 15.29
N VAL A 133 19.48 -2.68 15.52
CA VAL A 133 18.32 -2.42 14.67
C VAL A 133 18.79 -1.81 13.34
N SER A 134 18.15 -2.22 12.24
CA SER A 134 18.48 -1.68 10.92
C SER A 134 18.22 -0.16 10.86
N PRO A 135 19.08 0.64 10.22
CA PRO A 135 18.80 2.06 9.98
C PRO A 135 17.57 2.28 9.09
N ARG A 136 17.12 1.24 8.38
CA ARG A 136 15.90 1.27 7.58
C ARG A 136 14.65 0.88 8.37
N PHE A 137 14.78 0.56 9.65
CA PHE A 137 13.64 0.12 10.47
C PHE A 137 12.53 1.17 10.50
N VAL A 138 12.87 2.40 10.88
CA VAL A 138 11.87 3.48 11.00
C VAL A 138 11.18 3.78 9.66
N PRO A 139 11.88 4.02 8.54
CA PRO A 139 11.22 4.19 7.24
C PRO A 139 10.32 3.03 6.85
N LYS A 140 10.64 1.79 7.21
CA LYS A 140 9.83 0.63 6.85
C LYS A 140 8.52 0.51 7.63
N ILE A 141 8.43 1.11 8.81
CA ILE A 141 7.24 0.97 9.65
C ILE A 141 6.26 2.13 9.54
N ILE A 142 6.68 3.28 9.03
CA ILE A 142 5.83 4.47 8.98
C ILE A 142 4.90 4.42 7.76
N GLY A 143 3.60 4.55 7.99
CA GLY A 143 2.58 4.40 6.93
C GLY A 143 2.70 5.42 5.78
N ASN A 144 3.20 6.63 6.04
CA ASN A 144 3.38 7.65 5.01
C ASN A 144 4.51 7.36 3.99
N GLU A 145 5.40 6.44 4.30
CA GLU A 145 6.52 6.10 3.41
C GLU A 145 6.04 5.47 2.08
N ALA A 146 4.87 4.82 2.05
CA ALA A 146 4.31 4.34 0.79
C ALA A 146 4.04 5.49 -0.19
N ALA A 147 3.48 6.62 0.29
CA ALA A 147 3.31 7.83 -0.52
C ALA A 147 4.64 8.49 -0.84
N ALA A 148 5.53 8.61 0.15
CA ALA A 148 6.83 9.27 0.01
C ALA A 148 7.69 8.59 -1.06
N GLN A 149 7.74 7.27 -1.10
CA GLN A 149 8.53 6.53 -2.09
C GLN A 149 8.01 6.76 -3.52
N VAL A 150 6.70 6.75 -3.73
CA VAL A 150 6.13 7.09 -5.05
C VAL A 150 6.47 8.54 -5.42
N ALA A 151 6.27 9.49 -4.50
CA ALA A 151 6.56 10.90 -4.75
C ALA A 151 8.03 11.13 -5.13
N ILE A 152 8.97 10.50 -4.43
CA ILE A 152 10.40 10.60 -4.70
C ILE A 152 10.75 10.04 -6.08
N GLN A 153 10.24 8.83 -6.41
CA GLN A 153 10.57 8.18 -7.68
C GLN A 153 9.95 8.89 -8.89
N LYS A 154 8.77 9.47 -8.74
CA LYS A 154 8.04 10.18 -9.80
C LYS A 154 8.29 11.69 -9.82
N GLY A 155 8.97 12.23 -8.81
CA GLY A 155 9.21 13.66 -8.69
C GLY A 155 7.96 14.46 -8.36
N TYR A 156 6.90 13.84 -7.82
CA TYR A 156 5.66 14.53 -7.45
C TYR A 156 5.88 15.44 -6.24
N ARG A 157 5.34 16.65 -6.29
CA ARG A 157 5.55 17.72 -5.31
C ARG A 157 4.25 18.34 -4.79
N GLY A 158 3.12 17.82 -5.22
CA GLY A 158 1.81 18.22 -4.74
C GLY A 158 1.53 17.71 -3.32
N PRO A 159 0.31 17.92 -2.80
CA PRO A 159 -0.08 17.45 -1.47
C PRO A 159 0.10 15.95 -1.31
N SER A 160 0.64 15.52 -0.19
CA SER A 160 0.80 14.10 0.16
C SER A 160 0.25 13.85 1.55
N LEU A 161 -0.77 12.99 1.66
CA LEU A 161 -1.43 12.65 2.93
C LEU A 161 -1.55 11.15 3.11
N THR A 162 -1.45 10.72 4.36
CA THR A 162 -1.76 9.35 4.76
C THR A 162 -2.96 9.34 5.69
N VAL A 163 -3.92 8.49 5.41
CA VAL A 163 -5.16 8.32 6.15
C VAL A 163 -5.15 6.96 6.83
N SER A 164 -5.46 6.94 8.13
CA SER A 164 -5.56 5.71 8.91
C SER A 164 -6.89 5.68 9.64
N THR A 165 -7.84 4.93 9.10
CA THR A 165 -9.19 4.73 9.59
C THR A 165 -9.54 3.23 9.58
N ALA A 166 -8.58 2.41 10.01
CA ALA A 166 -8.67 0.95 10.02
C ALA A 166 -9.07 0.40 8.64
N CYS A 167 -10.08 -0.48 8.56
CA CYS A 167 -10.50 -1.13 7.31
C CYS A 167 -11.03 -0.17 6.24
N SER A 168 -11.41 1.06 6.60
CA SER A 168 -11.90 2.07 5.65
C SER A 168 -10.81 2.96 5.07
N SER A 169 -9.55 2.81 5.51
CA SER A 169 -8.43 3.69 5.13
C SER A 169 -8.30 3.89 3.61
N GLY A 170 -8.42 2.82 2.82
CA GLY A 170 -8.35 2.90 1.36
C GLY A 170 -9.48 3.73 0.75
N GLY A 171 -10.71 3.55 1.24
CA GLY A 171 -11.88 4.35 0.82
C GLY A 171 -11.74 5.81 1.21
N ASP A 172 -11.23 6.08 2.42
CA ASP A 172 -11.02 7.44 2.92
C ASP A 172 -9.84 8.13 2.20
N ALA A 173 -8.86 7.38 1.70
CA ALA A 173 -7.83 7.93 0.82
C ALA A 173 -8.43 8.44 -0.51
N ILE A 174 -9.37 7.70 -1.10
CA ILE A 174 -10.11 8.15 -2.30
C ILE A 174 -10.93 9.40 -1.98
N SER A 175 -11.66 9.41 -0.86
CA SER A 175 -12.44 10.57 -0.42
C SER A 175 -11.57 11.81 -0.22
N THR A 176 -10.39 11.63 0.38
CA THR A 176 -9.39 12.69 0.58
C THR A 176 -8.85 13.20 -0.75
N ALA A 177 -8.56 12.32 -1.71
CA ALA A 177 -8.17 12.69 -3.07
C ALA A 177 -9.25 13.54 -3.75
N CYS A 178 -10.51 13.15 -3.65
CA CYS A 178 -11.63 13.94 -4.17
C CYS A 178 -11.67 15.35 -3.56
N MET A 179 -11.48 15.48 -2.25
CA MET A 179 -11.44 16.78 -1.58
C MET A 179 -10.26 17.64 -2.07
N MET A 180 -9.08 17.07 -2.26
CA MET A 180 -7.93 17.81 -2.82
C MET A 180 -8.21 18.36 -4.21
N LEU A 181 -8.82 17.56 -5.08
CA LEU A 181 -9.18 17.95 -6.44
C LEU A 181 -10.25 19.06 -6.43
N LEU A 182 -11.34 18.87 -5.69
CA LEU A 182 -12.45 19.83 -5.62
C LEU A 182 -12.04 21.15 -4.97
N SER A 183 -11.11 21.12 -4.02
CA SER A 183 -10.58 22.33 -3.39
C SER A 183 -9.50 23.03 -4.22
N GLY A 184 -9.09 22.44 -5.35
CA GLY A 184 -8.06 22.96 -6.23
C GLY A 184 -6.64 22.87 -5.68
N GLN A 185 -6.39 22.01 -4.69
CA GLN A 185 -5.04 21.77 -4.17
C GLN A 185 -4.18 20.94 -5.13
N ALA A 186 -4.82 20.08 -5.93
CA ALA A 186 -4.18 19.25 -6.95
C ALA A 186 -5.02 19.26 -8.22
N ASP A 187 -4.44 18.86 -9.34
CA ASP A 187 -5.11 18.66 -10.63
C ASP A 187 -5.23 17.17 -10.95
N ALA A 188 -4.33 16.34 -10.42
CA ALA A 188 -4.46 14.90 -10.38
C ALA A 188 -3.98 14.37 -9.02
N VAL A 189 -4.56 13.26 -8.56
CA VAL A 189 -4.17 12.62 -7.29
C VAL A 189 -4.12 11.11 -7.48
N LEU A 190 -2.99 10.53 -7.10
CA LEU A 190 -2.85 9.09 -6.94
C LEU A 190 -3.45 8.70 -5.59
N ALA A 191 -4.59 8.02 -5.58
CA ALA A 191 -5.20 7.49 -4.36
C ALA A 191 -4.88 6.01 -4.21
N MET A 192 -4.23 5.63 -3.12
CA MET A 192 -3.80 4.25 -2.85
C MET A 192 -4.40 3.73 -1.55
N GLY A 193 -4.76 2.43 -1.53
CA GLY A 193 -4.91 1.65 -0.32
C GLY A 193 -3.87 0.54 -0.33
N THR A 194 -3.09 0.36 0.73
CA THR A 194 -2.09 -0.69 0.77
C THR A 194 -1.87 -1.22 2.18
N GLU A 195 -1.75 -2.55 2.30
CA GLU A 195 -1.52 -3.23 3.57
C GLU A 195 -0.77 -4.55 3.37
N SER A 196 0.05 -4.95 4.32
CA SER A 196 0.67 -6.28 4.40
C SER A 196 0.87 -6.70 5.86
N ALA A 197 -0.26 -6.90 6.56
CA ALA A 197 -0.27 -7.16 7.99
C ALA A 197 -0.11 -8.64 8.39
N LEU A 198 0.08 -9.55 7.43
CA LEU A 198 0.20 -10.99 7.67
C LEU A 198 1.48 -11.29 8.45
N SER A 199 1.32 -11.51 9.75
CA SER A 199 2.36 -11.90 10.71
C SER A 199 1.75 -12.73 11.84
N PRO A 200 2.52 -13.54 12.57
CA PRO A 200 2.02 -14.28 13.73
C PRO A 200 1.34 -13.37 14.77
N LEU A 201 1.95 -12.21 15.04
CA LEU A 201 1.42 -11.21 15.98
C LEU A 201 0.01 -10.74 15.56
N PHE A 202 -0.18 -10.44 14.28
CA PHE A 202 -1.46 -9.93 13.76
C PHE A 202 -2.54 -11.02 13.75
N ILE A 203 -2.19 -12.26 13.35
CA ILE A 203 -3.11 -13.41 13.39
C ILE A 203 -3.57 -13.67 14.82
N LEU A 204 -2.65 -13.68 15.78
CA LEU A 204 -3.00 -13.86 17.21
C LEU A 204 -3.88 -12.71 17.72
N GLY A 205 -3.55 -11.47 17.38
CA GLY A 205 -4.33 -10.30 17.77
C GLY A 205 -5.77 -10.35 17.25
N LEU A 206 -5.97 -10.65 15.97
CA LEU A 206 -7.30 -10.81 15.39
C LEU A 206 -8.05 -12.00 15.96
N SER A 207 -7.38 -13.13 16.16
CA SER A 207 -7.99 -14.33 16.76
C SER A 207 -8.46 -14.10 18.20
N SER A 208 -7.79 -13.22 18.95
CA SER A 208 -8.17 -12.85 20.31
C SER A 208 -9.38 -11.90 20.37
N ALA A 209 -9.68 -11.24 19.26
CA ALA A 209 -10.82 -10.32 19.15
C ALA A 209 -12.14 -11.03 18.77
N HIS A 210 -12.10 -12.37 18.46
CA HIS A 210 -13.21 -13.21 17.99
C HIS A 210 -13.86 -12.76 16.70
#